data_2fa70d39c3466e619441b9a1e736c6f1
#
_entry.id   2fa70d39c3466e619441b9a1e736c6f1
#
_cell.length_a   1.000
_cell.length_b   1.000
_cell.length_c   1.000
_cell.angle_alpha   90.00
_cell.angle_beta   90.00
_cell.angle_gamma   90.00
#
_symmetry.space_group_name_H-M   'P 1'
#
loop_
_entity.id
_entity.type
_entity.pdbx_description
1 polymer ?
#
loop_
_entity_poly.entity_id
_entity_poly.type
_entity_poly.pdbx_seq_one_letter_code
_entity_poly.pdbx_strand_id
1 'polypeptide(L)'
;MKLPKTSLVLLAIQLVLVSSVAARYLYQRLTCPRVCTRAELSLGSQPMRGRYLSLPLTANGCRSTLPSAKQAIFPRNVDGTTRPDGFTVTPVQLVHFPASLKVEDNKLLAIRLQNPRGPSDGVTVVADPGSPCDQMRLAVPADFYLAKSATIPMPLQPNQELWVEVTVPPQGPPRPLQLAIKEGAAWKPLAFQ
;
A
#
# COMPACT_ATOMS: atom_id res chain seq x y z
N MET A 1 2.02 34.25 -34.67
CA MET A 1 1.52 32.89 -34.99
C MET A 1 0.11 32.76 -34.47
N LYS A 2 -0.92 32.62 -35.33
CA LYS A 2 -2.31 32.36 -34.87
C LYS A 2 -2.47 30.87 -34.63
N LEU A 3 -2.61 30.45 -33.38
CA LEU A 3 -2.92 29.07 -33.06
C LEU A 3 -4.25 28.67 -33.70
N PRO A 4 -4.34 27.52 -34.36
CA PRO A 4 -5.59 27.04 -34.92
C PRO A 4 -6.61 26.77 -33.78
N LYS A 5 -7.87 27.15 -33.99
CA LYS A 5 -8.94 27.02 -32.97
C LYS A 5 -9.06 25.60 -32.41
N THR A 6 -8.80 24.58 -33.22
CA THR A 6 -8.80 23.16 -32.82
C THR A 6 -7.72 22.84 -31.79
N SER A 7 -6.49 23.41 -31.93
CA SER A 7 -5.43 23.20 -30.93
C SER A 7 -5.76 23.83 -29.59
N LEU A 8 -6.48 24.94 -29.57
CA LEU A 8 -6.90 25.63 -28.37
C LEU A 8 -7.98 24.83 -27.63
N VAL A 9 -8.91 24.22 -28.36
CA VAL A 9 -9.91 23.32 -27.80
C VAL A 9 -9.27 22.07 -27.18
N LEU A 10 -8.33 21.44 -27.88
CA LEU A 10 -7.61 20.27 -27.36
C LEU A 10 -6.83 20.61 -26.09
N LEU A 11 -6.14 21.75 -26.05
CA LEU A 11 -5.44 22.22 -24.86
C LEU A 11 -6.40 22.43 -23.67
N ALA A 12 -7.56 23.04 -23.93
CA ALA A 12 -8.56 23.26 -22.90
C ALA A 12 -9.09 21.93 -22.33
N ILE A 13 -9.38 20.95 -23.18
CA ILE A 13 -9.80 19.60 -22.74
C ILE A 13 -8.73 18.95 -21.88
N GLN A 14 -7.46 19.00 -22.28
CA GLN A 14 -6.35 18.43 -21.51
C GLN A 14 -6.22 19.10 -20.14
N LEU A 15 -6.30 20.42 -20.10
CA LEU A 15 -6.24 21.16 -18.83
C LEU A 15 -7.39 20.80 -17.89
N VAL A 16 -8.62 20.67 -18.42
CA VAL A 16 -9.77 20.23 -17.62
C VAL A 16 -9.57 18.84 -17.07
N LEU A 17 -9.11 17.88 -17.87
CA LEU A 17 -8.85 16.51 -17.43
C LEU A 17 -7.77 16.47 -16.33
N VAL A 18 -6.62 17.12 -16.54
CA VAL A 18 -5.56 17.16 -15.56
C VAL A 18 -6.00 17.84 -14.28
N SER A 19 -6.69 18.99 -14.40
CA SER A 19 -7.20 19.73 -13.22
C SER A 19 -8.24 18.92 -12.44
N SER A 20 -9.12 18.18 -13.12
CA SER A 20 -10.13 17.34 -12.45
C SER A 20 -9.49 16.21 -11.64
N VAL A 21 -8.46 15.56 -12.19
CA VAL A 21 -7.70 14.53 -11.48
C VAL A 21 -6.97 15.15 -10.28
N ALA A 22 -6.29 16.27 -10.47
CA ALA A 22 -5.57 16.97 -9.40
C ALA A 22 -6.51 17.41 -8.27
N ALA A 23 -7.67 17.99 -8.61
CA ALA A 23 -8.70 18.40 -7.66
C ALA A 23 -9.22 17.21 -6.85
N ARG A 24 -9.49 16.08 -7.50
CA ARG A 24 -9.91 14.84 -6.82
C ARG A 24 -8.85 14.36 -5.82
N TYR A 25 -7.58 14.37 -6.21
CA TYR A 25 -6.47 13.98 -5.32
C TYR A 25 -6.34 14.93 -4.13
N LEU A 26 -6.42 16.24 -4.37
CA LEU A 26 -6.35 17.24 -3.31
C LEU A 26 -7.54 17.10 -2.35
N TYR A 27 -8.74 16.93 -2.87
CA TYR A 27 -9.95 16.70 -2.08
C TYR A 27 -9.78 15.47 -1.17
N GLN A 28 -9.35 14.32 -1.72
CA GLN A 28 -9.12 13.12 -0.94
C GLN A 28 -8.05 13.33 0.14
N ARG A 29 -6.98 14.05 -0.19
CA ARG A 29 -5.93 14.36 0.78
C ARG A 29 -6.42 15.22 1.96
N LEU A 30 -7.40 16.10 1.72
CA LEU A 30 -7.92 17.01 2.74
C LEU A 30 -9.06 16.40 3.56
N THR A 31 -9.89 15.55 2.93
CA THR A 31 -11.15 15.06 3.54
C THR A 31 -11.09 13.61 4.03
N CYS A 32 -10.20 12.78 3.46
CA CYS A 32 -10.12 11.38 3.88
C CYS A 32 -9.44 11.24 5.24
N PRO A 33 -9.87 10.28 6.07
CA PRO A 33 -9.23 9.99 7.33
C PRO A 33 -7.77 9.60 7.13
N ARG A 34 -6.94 10.01 8.08
CA ARG A 34 -5.50 9.74 8.08
C ARG A 34 -5.16 8.80 9.22
N VAL A 35 -4.19 7.96 8.99
CA VAL A 35 -3.69 7.03 10.01
C VAL A 35 -2.23 6.72 9.75
N CYS A 36 -1.48 6.53 10.83
CA CYS A 36 -0.13 6.00 10.77
C CYS A 36 -0.18 4.49 10.87
N THR A 37 0.47 3.81 9.93
CA THR A 37 0.59 2.35 9.96
C THR A 37 2.03 1.93 9.72
N ARG A 38 2.37 0.75 10.23
CA ARG A 38 3.69 0.16 9.99
C ARG A 38 3.82 -0.24 8.53
N ALA A 39 4.99 0.00 7.96
CA ALA A 39 5.34 -0.41 6.62
C ALA A 39 6.64 -1.19 6.61
N GLU A 40 6.73 -2.16 5.74
CA GLU A 40 8.01 -2.78 5.39
C GLU A 40 8.62 -2.01 4.22
N LEU A 41 9.95 -1.97 4.16
CA LEU A 41 10.63 -1.25 3.11
C LEU A 41 11.05 -2.21 2.01
N SER A 42 10.57 -1.95 0.80
CA SER A 42 11.05 -2.59 -0.41
C SER A 42 11.45 -1.52 -1.42
N LEU A 43 12.69 -1.57 -1.87
CA LEU A 43 13.16 -0.67 -2.92
C LEU A 43 12.66 -1.16 -4.28
N GLY A 44 11.84 -0.34 -4.94
CA GLY A 44 11.47 -0.52 -6.32
C GLY A 44 12.17 0.51 -7.19
N SER A 45 12.78 0.09 -8.29
CA SER A 45 13.26 0.98 -9.33
C SER A 45 12.76 0.49 -10.67
N GLN A 46 11.93 1.29 -11.32
CA GLN A 46 11.54 1.06 -12.71
C GLN A 46 12.04 2.20 -13.57
N PRO A 47 12.71 1.93 -14.70
CA PRO A 47 13.33 2.98 -15.54
C PRO A 47 12.37 4.08 -15.95
N MET A 48 11.10 3.76 -16.15
CA MET A 48 10.07 4.71 -16.58
C MET A 48 9.30 5.39 -15.44
N ARG A 49 9.35 4.85 -14.21
CA ARG A 49 8.61 5.39 -13.06
C ARG A 49 9.45 6.23 -12.10
N GLY A 50 10.77 6.26 -12.30
CA GLY A 50 11.68 6.93 -11.39
C GLY A 50 11.95 6.13 -10.12
N ARG A 51 12.45 6.82 -9.09
CA ARG A 51 12.73 6.22 -7.77
C ARG A 51 11.48 6.24 -6.91
N TYR A 52 11.10 5.11 -6.38
CA TYR A 52 10.00 5.00 -5.44
C TYR A 52 10.28 3.93 -4.38
N LEU A 53 9.65 4.10 -3.24
CA LEU A 53 9.61 3.09 -2.20
C LEU A 53 8.31 2.32 -2.36
N SER A 54 8.41 1.03 -2.47
CA SER A 54 7.28 0.13 -2.39
C SER A 54 7.06 -0.23 -0.93
N LEU A 55 5.93 0.17 -0.39
CA LEU A 55 5.59 0.09 1.03
C LEU A 55 4.46 -0.93 1.25
N PRO A 56 4.77 -2.20 1.52
CA PRO A 56 3.78 -3.13 2.04
C PRO A 56 3.26 -2.61 3.39
N LEU A 57 1.97 -2.25 3.43
CA LEU A 57 1.33 -1.69 4.61
C LEU A 57 0.74 -2.80 5.46
N THR A 58 0.81 -2.64 6.79
CA THR A 58 0.11 -3.51 7.72
C THR A 58 -1.25 -2.94 8.10
N ALA A 59 -2.23 -3.83 8.30
CA ALA A 59 -3.57 -3.47 8.74
C ALA A 59 -4.02 -4.45 9.83
N ASN A 60 -4.82 -3.96 10.76
CA ASN A 60 -5.41 -4.79 11.80
C ASN A 60 -6.67 -5.47 11.25
N GLY A 61 -6.65 -6.78 11.15
CA GLY A 61 -7.77 -7.62 10.70
C GLY A 61 -8.40 -8.43 11.81
N CYS A 62 -8.14 -8.15 13.08
CA CYS A 62 -8.66 -8.94 14.22
C CYS A 62 -10.20 -8.98 14.31
N ARG A 63 -10.87 -8.00 13.71
CA ARG A 63 -12.34 -7.99 13.60
C ARG A 63 -12.87 -8.79 12.41
N SER A 64 -11.99 -9.31 11.56
CA SER A 64 -12.37 -10.08 10.38
C SER A 64 -12.30 -11.56 10.70
N THR A 65 -13.38 -12.29 10.46
CA THR A 65 -13.32 -13.76 10.45
C THR A 65 -12.45 -14.20 9.29
N LEU A 66 -11.31 -14.81 9.58
CA LEU A 66 -10.44 -15.33 8.53
C LEU A 66 -11.17 -16.42 7.75
N PRO A 67 -11.07 -16.44 6.41
CA PRO A 67 -11.58 -17.54 5.63
C PRO A 67 -10.84 -18.82 6.05
N SER A 68 -11.56 -19.92 6.17
CA SER A 68 -10.94 -21.23 6.36
C SER A 68 -9.89 -21.43 5.25
N ALA A 69 -8.72 -21.95 5.59
CA ALA A 69 -7.61 -22.14 4.65
C ALA A 69 -7.96 -22.89 3.36
N LYS A 70 -9.10 -23.60 3.35
CA LYS A 70 -9.65 -24.28 2.17
C LYS A 70 -10.26 -23.35 1.12
N GLN A 71 -10.54 -22.07 1.42
CA GLN A 71 -11.20 -21.12 0.49
C GLN A 71 -10.23 -20.13 -0.17
N ALA A 72 -8.98 -20.13 0.19
CA ALA A 72 -7.99 -19.21 -0.32
C ALA A 72 -7.09 -19.88 -1.36
N ILE A 73 -7.68 -20.42 -2.41
CA ILE A 73 -6.91 -21.08 -3.47
C ILE A 73 -6.63 -20.07 -4.58
N PHE A 74 -5.49 -19.39 -4.51
CA PHE A 74 -4.70 -19.21 -5.73
C PHE A 74 -3.53 -20.19 -5.60
N PRO A 75 -3.57 -21.34 -6.31
CA PRO A 75 -2.40 -22.20 -6.38
C PRO A 75 -1.34 -21.46 -7.17
N ARG A 76 -0.46 -20.76 -6.50
CA ARG A 76 0.84 -20.52 -7.08
C ARG A 76 1.53 -21.86 -6.96
N ASN A 77 1.59 -22.61 -8.06
CA ASN A 77 2.44 -23.78 -8.19
C ASN A 77 3.87 -23.34 -7.85
N VAL A 78 4.21 -23.42 -6.60
CA VAL A 78 5.61 -23.50 -6.20
C VAL A 78 5.89 -24.99 -6.32
N ASP A 79 6.33 -25.40 -7.50
CA ASP A 79 6.97 -26.68 -7.66
C ASP A 79 7.99 -26.78 -6.54
N GLY A 80 7.83 -27.79 -5.69
CA GLY A 80 8.74 -28.07 -4.60
C GLY A 80 10.12 -28.49 -5.16
N THR A 81 10.81 -27.54 -5.75
CA THR A 81 12.20 -27.71 -6.15
C THR A 81 13.03 -27.71 -4.88
N THR A 82 13.37 -28.93 -4.44
CA THR A 82 14.41 -29.13 -3.46
C THR A 82 15.67 -28.47 -4.02
N ARG A 83 16.13 -27.38 -3.39
CA ARG A 83 17.44 -26.81 -3.72
C ARG A 83 18.52 -27.85 -3.46
N PRO A 84 19.63 -27.84 -4.24
CA PRO A 84 20.73 -28.79 -4.06
C PRO A 84 21.40 -28.77 -2.69
N ASP A 85 21.10 -27.78 -1.86
CA ASP A 85 21.57 -27.59 -0.49
C ASP A 85 20.72 -28.28 0.59
N GLY A 86 19.70 -29.06 0.19
CA GLY A 86 18.88 -29.85 1.10
C GLY A 86 17.83 -29.06 1.90
N PHE A 87 17.66 -27.76 1.64
CA PHE A 87 16.61 -26.96 2.28
C PHE A 87 15.25 -27.24 1.65
N THR A 88 14.37 -27.89 2.41
CA THR A 88 12.97 -28.07 2.04
C THR A 88 12.23 -26.77 2.37
N VAL A 89 11.89 -25.99 1.37
CA VAL A 89 11.02 -24.81 1.54
C VAL A 89 9.59 -25.32 1.71
N THR A 90 9.08 -25.30 2.93
CA THR A 90 7.66 -25.58 3.18
C THR A 90 6.87 -24.41 2.62
N PRO A 91 5.95 -24.64 1.64
CA PRO A 91 5.14 -23.56 1.10
C PRO A 91 4.23 -23.00 2.19
N VAL A 92 4.44 -21.75 2.58
CA VAL A 92 3.54 -21.04 3.48
C VAL A 92 2.28 -20.71 2.70
N GLN A 93 1.14 -21.27 3.10
CA GLN A 93 -0.16 -20.99 2.49
C GLN A 93 -0.65 -19.62 2.99
N LEU A 94 -0.41 -18.56 2.21
CA LEU A 94 -0.94 -17.24 2.47
C LEU A 94 -2.44 -17.20 2.15
N VAL A 95 -3.22 -16.62 3.05
CA VAL A 95 -4.65 -16.44 2.88
C VAL A 95 -4.92 -15.05 2.31
N HIS A 96 -5.51 -14.98 1.11
CA HIS A 96 -5.90 -13.75 0.46
C HIS A 96 -7.41 -13.53 0.58
N PHE A 97 -7.83 -12.33 0.95
CA PHE A 97 -9.25 -11.99 0.99
C PHE A 97 -9.49 -10.51 0.69
N PRO A 98 -10.64 -10.17 0.08
CA PRO A 98 -11.03 -8.79 -0.14
C PRO A 98 -11.50 -8.14 1.17
N ALA A 99 -11.05 -6.92 1.43
CA ALA A 99 -11.41 -6.16 2.61
C ALA A 99 -11.67 -4.69 2.29
N SER A 100 -12.56 -4.06 3.05
CA SER A 100 -12.67 -2.62 3.12
C SER A 100 -11.74 -2.10 4.22
N LEU A 101 -11.11 -0.96 3.96
CA LEU A 101 -10.26 -0.29 4.93
C LEU A 101 -11.06 0.76 5.69
N LYS A 102 -10.89 0.82 7.01
CA LYS A 102 -11.44 1.84 7.88
C LYS A 102 -10.37 2.34 8.86
N VAL A 103 -10.55 3.55 9.34
CA VAL A 103 -9.72 4.12 10.40
C VAL A 103 -10.57 4.21 11.66
N GLU A 104 -10.16 3.50 12.71
CA GLU A 104 -10.77 3.56 14.04
C GLU A 104 -9.65 3.51 15.08
N ASP A 105 -9.77 4.27 16.15
CA ASP A 105 -8.78 4.34 17.24
C ASP A 105 -7.34 4.55 16.76
N ASN A 106 -7.17 5.40 15.75
CA ASN A 106 -5.89 5.68 15.11
C ASN A 106 -5.17 4.42 14.55
N LYS A 107 -5.94 3.40 14.15
CA LYS A 107 -5.47 2.16 13.53
C LYS A 107 -6.11 1.93 12.18
N LEU A 108 -5.34 1.39 11.26
CA LEU A 108 -5.85 0.93 9.97
C LEU A 108 -6.50 -0.44 10.15
N LEU A 109 -7.82 -0.50 10.03
CA LEU A 109 -8.59 -1.73 10.13
C LEU A 109 -8.89 -2.29 8.77
N ALA A 110 -8.72 -3.60 8.61
CA ALA A 110 -9.15 -4.36 7.44
C ALA A 110 -10.40 -5.18 7.81
N ILE A 111 -11.54 -4.83 7.22
CA ILE A 111 -12.81 -5.53 7.44
C ILE A 111 -13.13 -6.36 6.21
N ARG A 112 -13.21 -7.67 6.36
CA ARG A 112 -13.49 -8.60 5.26
C ARG A 112 -14.83 -8.28 4.59
N LEU A 113 -14.82 -8.22 3.26
CA LEU A 113 -16.02 -8.12 2.44
C LEU A 113 -16.59 -9.53 2.20
N GLN A 114 -17.87 -9.73 2.52
CA GLN A 114 -18.51 -11.03 2.35
C GLN A 114 -18.89 -11.31 0.89
N ASN A 115 -19.32 -10.28 0.16
CA ASN A 115 -19.78 -10.39 -1.23
C ASN A 115 -19.20 -9.24 -2.08
N PRO A 116 -17.93 -9.29 -2.46
CA PRO A 116 -17.36 -8.26 -3.33
C PRO A 116 -18.00 -8.36 -4.72
N ARG A 117 -18.52 -7.26 -5.25
CA ARG A 117 -19.14 -7.19 -6.57
C ARG A 117 -18.12 -7.14 -7.70
N GLY A 118 -16.87 -6.80 -7.37
CA GLY A 118 -15.78 -6.70 -8.34
C GLY A 118 -14.44 -6.42 -7.69
N PRO A 119 -13.33 -6.46 -8.47
CA PRO A 119 -11.98 -6.21 -7.96
C PRO A 119 -11.76 -4.79 -7.44
N SER A 120 -12.66 -3.85 -7.74
CA SER A 120 -12.63 -2.47 -7.25
C SER A 120 -13.29 -2.26 -5.89
N ASP A 121 -14.01 -3.25 -5.37
CA ASP A 121 -14.84 -3.10 -4.16
C ASP A 121 -14.04 -3.15 -2.85
N GLY A 122 -12.73 -3.12 -2.91
CA GLY A 122 -11.90 -3.15 -1.72
C GLY A 122 -10.44 -3.29 -2.05
N VAL A 123 -9.68 -3.65 -1.05
CA VAL A 123 -8.27 -4.01 -1.18
C VAL A 123 -8.10 -5.49 -0.86
N THR A 124 -7.14 -6.14 -1.49
CA THR A 124 -6.78 -7.51 -1.12
C THR A 124 -5.84 -7.47 0.08
N VAL A 125 -6.19 -8.19 1.11
CA VAL A 125 -5.38 -8.38 2.31
C VAL A 125 -4.80 -9.78 2.31
N VAL A 126 -3.57 -9.89 2.77
CA VAL A 126 -2.83 -11.14 2.90
C VAL A 126 -2.65 -11.42 4.38
N ALA A 127 -3.13 -12.55 4.83
CA ALA A 127 -2.90 -13.07 6.17
C ALA A 127 -1.97 -14.26 6.09
N ASP A 128 -0.93 -14.22 6.92
CA ASP A 128 -0.09 -15.37 7.20
C ASP A 128 -0.73 -16.13 8.37
N PRO A 129 -1.04 -17.43 8.25
CA PRO A 129 -1.67 -18.20 9.33
C PRO A 129 -0.89 -18.21 10.65
N GLY A 130 0.43 -17.96 10.60
CA GLY A 130 1.29 -17.85 11.77
C GLY A 130 1.42 -16.46 12.36
N SER A 131 0.94 -15.44 11.67
CA SER A 131 1.07 -14.05 12.10
C SER A 131 -0.11 -13.58 12.93
N PRO A 132 0.12 -12.65 13.88
CA PRO A 132 -0.95 -12.01 14.64
C PRO A 132 -1.96 -11.30 13.72
N CYS A 133 -3.22 -11.31 14.10
CA CYS A 133 -4.30 -10.70 13.31
C CYS A 133 -4.16 -9.18 13.13
N ASP A 134 -3.39 -8.51 13.95
CA ASP A 134 -3.10 -7.07 13.88
C ASP A 134 -1.94 -6.72 12.93
N GLN A 135 -1.33 -7.72 12.30
CA GLN A 135 -0.19 -7.56 11.38
C GLN A 135 -0.47 -8.13 9.99
N MET A 136 -1.71 -8.07 9.54
CA MET A 136 -2.05 -8.45 8.17
C MET A 136 -1.47 -7.46 7.17
N ARG A 137 -1.08 -7.94 5.99
CA ARG A 137 -0.47 -7.11 4.95
C ARG A 137 -1.46 -6.79 3.84
N LEU A 138 -1.35 -5.60 3.27
CA LEU A 138 -2.03 -5.31 2.01
C LEU A 138 -1.26 -5.99 0.86
N ALA A 139 -1.99 -6.70 -0.02
CA ALA A 139 -1.40 -7.40 -1.16
C ALA A 139 -0.74 -6.45 -2.16
N VAL A 140 -1.30 -5.26 -2.30
CA VAL A 140 -0.75 -4.21 -3.16
C VAL A 140 -0.03 -3.21 -2.29
N PRO A 141 1.30 -3.07 -2.44
CA PRO A 141 2.04 -2.08 -1.70
C PRO A 141 1.66 -0.67 -2.15
N ALA A 142 1.83 0.30 -1.25
CA ALA A 142 1.68 1.71 -1.58
C ALA A 142 3.01 2.26 -2.11
N ASP A 143 2.97 2.93 -3.26
CA ASP A 143 4.16 3.53 -3.85
C ASP A 143 4.35 4.95 -3.31
N PHE A 144 5.51 5.21 -2.70
CA PHE A 144 5.93 6.53 -2.26
C PHE A 144 7.04 7.06 -3.17
N TYR A 145 6.72 8.07 -3.95
CA TYR A 145 7.66 8.64 -4.92
C TYR A 145 8.68 9.54 -4.23
N LEU A 146 9.94 9.36 -4.62
CA LEU A 146 11.07 10.08 -4.07
C LEU A 146 11.62 11.09 -5.08
N ALA A 147 12.06 12.24 -4.58
CA ALA A 147 12.87 13.15 -5.39
C ALA A 147 14.18 12.45 -5.82
N LYS A 148 14.74 12.85 -6.96
CA LYS A 148 15.98 12.24 -7.50
C LYS A 148 17.14 12.32 -6.51
N SER A 149 17.22 13.40 -5.75
CA SER A 149 18.24 13.67 -4.74
C SER A 149 17.94 13.08 -3.36
N ALA A 150 16.76 12.49 -3.15
CA ALA A 150 16.36 12.01 -1.83
C ALA A 150 17.31 10.91 -1.33
N THR A 151 17.79 11.08 -0.12
CA THR A 151 18.59 10.08 0.59
C THR A 151 17.68 9.29 1.54
N ILE A 152 17.73 7.98 1.43
CA ILE A 152 16.96 7.08 2.28
C ILE A 152 17.91 6.57 3.35
N PRO A 153 17.58 6.71 4.64
CA PRO A 153 18.38 6.13 5.71
C PRO A 153 18.19 4.61 5.72
N MET A 154 19.09 3.90 5.07
CA MET A 154 19.07 2.44 4.99
C MET A 154 20.45 1.86 5.18
N PRO A 155 20.57 0.69 5.83
CA PRO A 155 19.50 -0.11 6.45
C PRO A 155 18.95 0.51 7.74
N LEU A 156 17.70 0.23 8.07
CA LEU A 156 17.12 0.57 9.37
C LEU A 156 17.84 -0.22 10.48
N GLN A 157 18.04 0.39 11.64
CA GLN A 157 18.59 -0.28 12.80
C GLN A 157 17.56 -1.27 13.39
N PRO A 158 18.00 -2.31 14.12
CA PRO A 158 17.08 -3.34 14.65
C PRO A 158 15.97 -2.82 15.58
N ASN A 159 16.19 -1.65 16.20
CA ASN A 159 15.22 -0.98 17.09
C ASN A 159 14.35 0.07 16.37
N GLN A 160 14.52 0.22 15.07
CA GLN A 160 13.81 1.19 14.25
C GLN A 160 12.74 0.51 13.41
N GLU A 161 11.57 1.11 13.38
CA GLU A 161 10.44 0.70 12.55
C GLU A 161 10.09 1.80 11.56
N LEU A 162 9.80 1.42 10.33
CA LEU A 162 9.27 2.35 9.35
C LEU A 162 7.75 2.45 9.52
N TRP A 163 7.30 3.68 9.65
CA TRP A 163 5.89 4.01 9.71
C TRP A 163 5.53 4.98 8.59
N VAL A 164 4.32 4.90 8.13
CA VAL A 164 3.81 5.76 7.07
C VAL A 164 2.46 6.33 7.46
N GLU A 165 2.32 7.65 7.34
CA GLU A 165 1.02 8.29 7.37
C GLU A 165 0.35 8.11 6.02
N VAL A 166 -0.86 7.56 6.03
CA VAL A 166 -1.64 7.34 4.81
C VAL A 166 -3.02 7.97 4.93
N THR A 167 -3.56 8.43 3.80
CA THR A 167 -4.99 8.70 3.69
C THR A 167 -5.71 7.45 3.24
N VAL A 168 -6.87 7.19 3.83
CA VAL A 168 -7.70 6.03 3.54
C VAL A 168 -8.95 6.50 2.79
N PRO A 169 -8.96 6.42 1.45
CA PRO A 169 -10.13 6.79 0.67
C PRO A 169 -11.25 5.77 0.86
N PRO A 170 -12.53 6.14 0.66
CA PRO A 170 -13.66 5.21 0.76
C PRO A 170 -13.56 4.01 -0.20
N GLN A 171 -12.87 4.20 -1.32
CA GLN A 171 -12.61 3.17 -2.33
C GLN A 171 -11.16 3.26 -2.82
N GLY A 172 -10.56 2.09 -3.03
CA GLY A 172 -9.20 1.95 -3.53
C GLY A 172 -8.13 1.86 -2.43
N PRO A 173 -6.85 1.79 -2.83
CA PRO A 173 -5.75 1.61 -1.91
C PRO A 173 -5.44 2.88 -1.10
N PRO A 174 -4.87 2.72 0.11
CA PRO A 174 -4.37 3.84 0.90
C PRO A 174 -3.29 4.60 0.15
N ARG A 175 -3.19 5.90 0.41
CA ARG A 175 -2.22 6.78 -0.25
C ARG A 175 -1.23 7.32 0.77
N PRO A 176 0.06 7.07 0.58
CA PRO A 176 1.08 7.53 1.50
C PRO A 176 1.25 9.05 1.41
N LEU A 177 1.36 9.70 2.57
CA LEU A 177 1.58 11.13 2.71
C LEU A 177 2.98 11.46 3.21
N GLN A 178 3.38 10.78 4.30
CA GLN A 178 4.63 11.05 4.98
C GLN A 178 5.19 9.77 5.57
N LEU A 179 6.52 9.66 5.56
CA LEU A 179 7.24 8.58 6.21
C LEU A 179 7.82 9.07 7.54
N ALA A 180 7.90 8.16 8.49
CA ALA A 180 8.55 8.40 9.77
C ALA A 180 9.28 7.15 10.23
N ILE A 181 10.38 7.33 10.95
CA ILE A 181 11.04 6.28 11.70
C ILE A 181 10.57 6.37 13.15
N LYS A 182 10.10 5.26 13.68
CA LYS A 182 9.77 5.11 15.09
C LYS A 182 10.90 4.35 15.78
N GLU A 183 11.42 4.95 16.85
CA GLU A 183 12.45 4.36 17.70
C GLU A 183 11.97 4.40 19.14
N GLY A 184 11.52 3.26 19.66
CA GLY A 184 10.82 3.20 20.94
C GLY A 184 9.55 4.07 20.94
N ALA A 185 9.50 5.10 21.80
CA ALA A 185 8.41 6.08 21.86
C ALA A 185 8.61 7.30 20.96
N ALA A 186 9.81 7.50 20.41
CA ALA A 186 10.15 8.69 19.61
C ALA A 186 9.73 8.48 18.13
N TRP A 187 9.18 9.56 17.56
CA TRP A 187 8.79 9.63 16.15
C TRP A 187 9.68 10.65 15.43
N LYS A 188 10.36 10.23 14.38
CA LYS A 188 11.21 11.07 13.56
C LYS A 188 10.69 11.11 12.13
N PRO A 189 10.00 12.17 11.71
CA PRO A 189 9.58 12.32 10.31
C PRO A 189 10.78 12.30 9.38
N LEU A 190 10.65 11.60 8.26
CA LEU A 190 11.65 11.60 7.21
C LEU A 190 11.39 12.79 6.28
N ALA A 191 12.32 13.74 6.28
CA ALA A 191 12.32 14.83 5.30
C ALA A 191 13.21 14.39 4.13
N PHE A 192 12.60 14.25 2.96
CA PHE A 192 13.34 14.03 1.71
C PHE A 192 13.62 15.40 1.08
N GLN A 193 14.83 15.91 1.31
CA GLN A 193 15.33 17.12 0.68
C GLN A 193 15.93 16.82 -0.70
#